data_866f4d48f41380b072c4129ff705177d
#
_entry.id   866f4d48f41380b072c4129ff705177d
#
_cell.length_a   1.000
_cell.length_b   1.000
_cell.length_c   1.000
_cell.angle_alpha   90.00
_cell.angle_beta   90.00
_cell.angle_gamma   90.00
#
_symmetry.space_group_name_H-M   'P 1'
#
loop_
_entity.id
_entity.type
_entity.pdbx_description
1 polymer ?
#
loop_
_entity_poly.entity_id
_entity_poly.type
_entity_poly.pdbx_seq_one_letter_code
_entity_poly.pdbx_strand_id
1 'polypeptide(L)'
;MASNGKGPIAPNQFPPPVDPQKEFIKRGLDAEDELIEVGVAIVGGATAGLATANRLLQLLADDPETLEKLGEVPVAIIEKAKSCGAHALSGAVIRPESLHELFPDLSREDWRKERFAFGEVKKEAVYMLPSATAKLKIPTPPNFKNHGNEIISVAALARYQQRLAEEAGAYVLTETAGMQLIVQDGAVVGVRSGDKGRGKENEELRNFEPGSDMKARYTVLAEGCWGHLTGAAIKEFNLGEGKEPQVWELGVKEVWKVPKPLDRLIHTIGPWPLKLSAKYGQIGGTWLYPMKDETTGDDLVSIGFVVDLEYADATTSAHDLLQQFKLHPLVKGILEGGERVAWGAKALPAGGYWSMPKLSMPGAVIVGDAAGMVDTVALKGVHHCVTSGRLAAEAIYNSLKTGAPLSAYEDAIEKSSVGKEMYQVRNTRQPFQKGFIRGAPMVNIAIMTKGKVPGGRLAWHTNDSTPLFIGDTADGYPKPDGKYIFDKLSSVYISGNVTRDDAPNHIRVQKSVPREIAEGWKWMCPAGVYEIPDDAPATGPVEVIVNYTNCVQCGAITAKGGRLTPPEGGDGPLYTIT
;
A
#
# COMPACT_ATOMS: atom_id res chain seq x y z
N MET A 1 3.98 -38.78 -8.86
CA MET A 1 4.30 -37.84 -9.95
C MET A 1 5.80 -37.58 -9.88
N ALA A 2 6.55 -37.99 -10.91
CA ALA A 2 7.99 -37.93 -10.94
C ALA A 2 8.44 -36.47 -10.98
N SER A 3 9.21 -36.01 -9.98
CA SER A 3 9.90 -34.75 -10.00
C SER A 3 11.00 -34.79 -11.06
N ASN A 4 10.83 -34.06 -12.13
CA ASN A 4 11.90 -33.78 -13.09
C ASN A 4 12.99 -32.97 -12.38
N GLY A 5 14.00 -33.60 -11.82
CA GLY A 5 15.35 -33.13 -11.46
C GLY A 5 15.69 -31.66 -11.17
N LYS A 6 14.73 -30.76 -11.06
CA LYS A 6 14.93 -29.37 -10.68
C LYS A 6 14.44 -29.16 -9.25
N GLY A 7 15.26 -28.52 -8.43
CA GLY A 7 14.88 -28.12 -7.08
C GLY A 7 13.64 -27.24 -7.03
N PRO A 8 13.18 -26.83 -5.83
CA PRO A 8 12.01 -25.95 -5.68
C PRO A 8 12.18 -24.66 -6.49
N ILE A 9 11.12 -24.23 -7.21
CA ILE A 9 11.13 -23.04 -8.08
C ILE A 9 10.53 -21.88 -7.29
N ALA A 10 11.33 -20.85 -7.01
CA ALA A 10 10.90 -19.66 -6.31
C ALA A 10 11.03 -18.40 -7.19
N PRO A 11 10.15 -17.39 -7.02
CA PRO A 11 10.16 -16.17 -7.84
C PRO A 11 11.48 -15.41 -7.84
N ASN A 12 12.21 -15.37 -6.72
CA ASN A 12 13.50 -14.67 -6.60
C ASN A 12 14.62 -15.26 -7.47
N GLN A 13 14.43 -16.44 -8.03
CA GLN A 13 15.35 -17.03 -9.01
C GLN A 13 15.22 -16.38 -10.40
N PHE A 14 14.18 -15.57 -10.61
CA PHE A 14 13.85 -14.88 -11.86
C PHE A 14 13.71 -13.36 -11.59
N PRO A 15 14.78 -12.70 -11.14
CA PRO A 15 14.73 -11.28 -10.75
C PRO A 15 14.39 -10.42 -11.96
N PRO A 16 13.73 -9.26 -11.74
CA PRO A 16 13.40 -8.32 -12.81
C PRO A 16 14.68 -7.75 -13.43
N PRO A 17 14.66 -7.44 -14.75
CA PRO A 17 15.79 -6.84 -15.45
C PRO A 17 15.93 -5.33 -15.09
N VAL A 18 16.18 -5.02 -13.84
CA VAL A 18 16.27 -3.66 -13.27
C VAL A 18 17.43 -3.60 -12.29
N ASP A 19 18.28 -2.59 -12.42
CA ASP A 19 19.26 -2.22 -11.39
C ASP A 19 18.76 -0.95 -10.67
N PRO A 20 18.14 -1.05 -9.48
CA PRO A 20 17.55 0.10 -8.81
C PRO A 20 18.53 1.23 -8.51
N GLN A 21 19.82 0.90 -8.29
CA GLN A 21 20.84 1.92 -8.00
C GLN A 21 21.21 2.75 -9.23
N LYS A 22 21.15 2.14 -10.42
CA LYS A 22 21.39 2.86 -11.67
C LYS A 22 20.14 3.59 -12.19
N GLU A 23 18.98 2.99 -12.00
CA GLU A 23 17.74 3.55 -12.56
C GLU A 23 17.13 4.63 -11.68
N PHE A 24 17.23 4.51 -10.34
CA PHE A 24 16.49 5.37 -9.40
C PHE A 24 17.37 6.29 -8.56
N ILE A 25 18.69 6.27 -8.77
CA ILE A 25 19.63 7.22 -8.14
C ILE A 25 20.31 8.03 -9.23
N LYS A 26 20.16 9.35 -9.17
CA LYS A 26 20.93 10.30 -9.98
C LYS A 26 22.05 10.87 -9.13
N ARG A 27 23.24 11.00 -9.73
CA ARG A 27 24.43 11.56 -9.09
C ARG A 27 24.61 13.02 -9.51
N GLY A 28 24.43 13.93 -8.55
CA GLY A 28 24.52 15.37 -8.77
C GLY A 28 23.30 15.97 -9.47
N LEU A 29 23.22 17.28 -9.40
CA LEU A 29 22.18 18.12 -10.01
C LEU A 29 22.57 18.48 -11.45
N ASP A 30 21.58 18.82 -12.28
CA ASP A 30 21.77 19.47 -13.58
C ASP A 30 22.32 20.92 -13.42
N ALA A 31 22.49 21.65 -14.52
CA ALA A 31 22.93 23.03 -14.46
C ALA A 31 21.92 23.92 -13.70
N GLU A 32 22.41 24.96 -13.07
CA GLU A 32 21.62 25.79 -12.11
C GLU A 32 20.40 26.46 -12.77
N ASP A 33 20.48 26.79 -14.04
CA ASP A 33 19.41 27.40 -14.85
C ASP A 33 18.30 26.41 -15.27
N GLU A 34 18.51 25.11 -15.07
CA GLU A 34 17.56 24.03 -15.37
C GLU A 34 16.87 23.49 -14.11
N LEU A 35 17.19 24.04 -12.93
CA LEU A 35 16.69 23.52 -11.65
C LEU A 35 15.35 24.14 -11.26
N ILE A 36 14.48 23.32 -10.66
CA ILE A 36 13.33 23.80 -9.90
C ILE A 36 13.75 23.80 -8.42
N GLU A 37 13.84 24.98 -7.80
CA GLU A 37 14.20 25.07 -6.38
C GLU A 37 12.96 25.08 -5.49
N VAL A 38 12.97 24.19 -4.46
CA VAL A 38 11.93 24.09 -3.45
C VAL A 38 12.53 23.94 -2.06
N GLY A 39 11.84 24.38 -1.04
CA GLY A 39 12.29 24.21 0.34
C GLY A 39 12.26 22.74 0.76
N VAL A 40 11.09 22.11 0.68
CA VAL A 40 10.88 20.69 1.01
C VAL A 40 10.12 20.02 -0.14
N ALA A 41 10.71 18.97 -0.71
CA ALA A 41 10.06 18.11 -1.71
C ALA A 41 9.43 16.89 -1.03
N ILE A 42 8.14 16.65 -1.24
CA ILE A 42 7.40 15.50 -0.73
C ILE A 42 7.02 14.61 -1.89
N VAL A 43 7.54 13.39 -1.93
CA VAL A 43 7.24 12.41 -2.98
C VAL A 43 6.12 11.49 -2.51
N GLY A 44 4.93 11.67 -3.07
CA GLY A 44 3.70 10.94 -2.77
C GLY A 44 2.65 11.80 -2.07
N GLY A 45 1.56 12.08 -2.81
CA GLY A 45 0.40 12.87 -2.39
C GLY A 45 -0.71 12.02 -1.74
N ALA A 46 -0.34 11.08 -0.86
CA ALA A 46 -1.29 10.36 -0.02
C ALA A 46 -1.18 10.81 1.44
N THR A 47 -1.93 10.16 2.33
CA THR A 47 -2.16 10.58 3.72
C THR A 47 -0.89 10.98 4.48
N ALA A 48 0.24 10.26 4.34
CA ALA A 48 1.46 10.56 5.09
C ALA A 48 2.18 11.81 4.56
N GLY A 49 2.33 11.92 3.24
CA GLY A 49 2.97 13.08 2.60
C GLY A 49 2.16 14.35 2.83
N LEU A 50 0.84 14.27 2.68
CA LEU A 50 -0.06 15.40 2.92
C LEU A 50 -0.13 15.79 4.41
N ALA A 51 -0.04 14.83 5.34
CA ALA A 51 0.08 15.14 6.75
C ALA A 51 1.38 15.89 7.06
N THR A 52 2.48 15.52 6.36
CA THR A 52 3.75 16.27 6.47
C THR A 52 3.60 17.69 5.94
N ALA A 53 3.02 17.87 4.75
CA ALA A 53 2.81 19.20 4.16
C ALA A 53 1.95 20.09 5.05
N ASN A 54 0.77 19.61 5.46
CA ASN A 54 -0.14 20.39 6.30
C ASN A 54 0.51 20.80 7.61
N ARG A 55 1.17 19.86 8.32
CA ARG A 55 1.81 20.17 9.59
C ARG A 55 2.97 21.14 9.45
N LEU A 56 3.80 20.97 8.42
CA LEU A 56 4.92 21.87 8.18
C LEU A 56 4.45 23.29 7.89
N LEU A 57 3.44 23.45 7.02
CA LEU A 57 2.86 24.75 6.71
C LEU A 57 2.18 25.41 7.93
N GLN A 58 1.51 24.64 8.80
CA GLN A 58 0.99 25.14 10.08
C GLN A 58 2.10 25.73 10.96
N LEU A 59 3.24 25.04 11.06
CA LEU A 59 4.38 25.51 11.86
C LEU A 59 5.06 26.75 11.26
N LEU A 60 5.12 26.82 9.93
CA LEU A 60 5.72 27.94 9.21
C LEU A 60 4.84 29.18 9.20
N ALA A 61 3.52 29.04 9.31
CA ALA A 61 2.58 30.18 9.34
C ALA A 61 2.88 31.16 10.50
N ASP A 62 3.37 30.63 11.62
CA ASP A 62 3.73 31.41 12.80
C ASP A 62 5.23 31.77 12.87
N ASP A 63 6.03 31.43 11.86
CA ASP A 63 7.49 31.62 11.84
C ASP A 63 7.99 32.11 10.47
N PRO A 64 7.76 33.39 10.13
CA PRO A 64 8.17 33.99 8.85
C PRO A 64 9.68 33.88 8.57
N GLU A 65 10.52 33.95 9.61
CA GLU A 65 11.98 33.82 9.46
C GLU A 65 12.40 32.44 8.95
N THR A 66 11.76 31.39 9.46
CA THR A 66 12.03 30.02 9.00
C THR A 66 11.39 29.75 7.62
N LEU A 67 10.22 30.34 7.34
CA LEU A 67 9.56 30.28 6.04
C LEU A 67 10.44 30.90 4.94
N GLU A 68 11.04 32.07 5.18
CA GLU A 68 11.92 32.75 4.22
C GLU A 68 13.14 31.90 3.84
N LYS A 69 13.66 31.07 4.75
CA LYS A 69 14.77 30.14 4.49
C LYS A 69 14.44 29.05 3.46
N LEU A 70 13.16 28.81 3.17
CA LEU A 70 12.68 27.81 2.22
C LEU A 70 12.47 28.34 0.80
N GLY A 71 12.64 29.64 0.59
CA GLY A 71 12.51 30.28 -0.72
C GLY A 71 11.07 30.47 -1.17
N GLU A 72 10.89 30.67 -2.48
CA GLU A 72 9.60 31.00 -3.10
C GLU A 72 8.59 29.86 -3.02
N VAL A 73 9.06 28.61 -3.12
CA VAL A 73 8.22 27.40 -3.01
C VAL A 73 8.62 26.62 -1.75
N PRO A 74 8.04 26.94 -0.58
CA PRO A 74 8.46 26.32 0.68
C PRO A 74 8.17 24.82 0.75
N VAL A 75 7.05 24.36 0.17
CA VAL A 75 6.65 22.94 0.16
C VAL A 75 6.10 22.56 -1.22
N ALA A 76 6.73 21.58 -1.86
CA ALA A 76 6.22 20.98 -3.10
C ALA A 76 5.85 19.51 -2.87
N ILE A 77 4.70 19.08 -3.38
CA ILE A 77 4.24 17.70 -3.35
C ILE A 77 4.23 17.17 -4.79
N ILE A 78 4.92 16.05 -5.01
CA ILE A 78 4.99 15.37 -6.30
C ILE A 78 4.10 14.13 -6.22
N GLU A 79 3.05 14.08 -7.03
CA GLU A 79 2.11 12.95 -7.10
C GLU A 79 1.97 12.45 -8.53
N LYS A 80 2.23 11.16 -8.76
CA LYS A 80 2.14 10.55 -10.08
C LYS A 80 0.71 10.38 -10.60
N ALA A 81 -0.26 10.29 -9.70
CA ALA A 81 -1.68 10.12 -10.06
C ALA A 81 -2.32 11.45 -10.52
N LYS A 82 -3.50 11.36 -11.14
CA LYS A 82 -4.31 12.53 -11.57
C LYS A 82 -4.72 13.45 -10.43
N SER A 83 -4.80 12.93 -9.22
CA SER A 83 -5.09 13.68 -7.99
C SER A 83 -4.48 12.97 -6.79
N CYS A 84 -4.22 13.69 -5.73
CA CYS A 84 -3.81 13.10 -4.47
C CYS A 84 -4.84 12.06 -4.00
N GLY A 85 -4.35 10.91 -3.54
CA GLY A 85 -5.21 9.82 -3.09
C GLY A 85 -5.83 8.94 -4.17
N ALA A 86 -5.69 9.25 -5.48
CA ALA A 86 -6.27 8.44 -6.55
C ALA A 86 -5.74 7.00 -6.61
N HIS A 87 -4.55 6.74 -6.08
CA HIS A 87 -3.97 5.41 -5.93
C HIS A 87 -4.03 4.87 -4.49
N ALA A 88 -4.72 5.56 -3.57
CA ALA A 88 -4.83 5.17 -2.17
C ALA A 88 -6.04 4.26 -1.92
N LEU A 89 -5.80 3.14 -1.23
CA LEU A 89 -6.83 2.16 -0.88
C LEU A 89 -6.56 1.61 0.51
N SER A 90 -7.62 1.59 1.32
CA SER A 90 -7.60 0.95 2.63
C SER A 90 -8.97 0.48 3.04
N GLY A 91 -9.08 -0.38 4.05
CA GLY A 91 -10.30 -0.81 4.66
C GLY A 91 -11.35 0.27 4.89
N ALA A 92 -11.22 1.37 5.52
CA ALA A 92 -10.29 1.88 6.48
C ALA A 92 -11.04 2.26 7.75
N VAL A 93 -10.49 1.87 8.89
CA VAL A 93 -10.97 2.35 10.20
C VAL A 93 -9.81 3.05 10.87
N ILE A 94 -9.97 4.35 11.13
CA ILE A 94 -8.91 5.18 11.71
C ILE A 94 -9.15 5.41 13.20
N ARG A 95 -8.06 5.47 13.96
CA ARG A 95 -8.07 6.04 15.30
C ARG A 95 -8.12 7.56 15.18
N PRO A 96 -9.14 8.23 15.74
CA PRO A 96 -9.39 9.64 15.50
C PRO A 96 -8.33 10.57 16.08
N GLU A 97 -7.58 10.12 17.10
CA GLU A 97 -6.59 10.92 17.81
C GLU A 97 -5.55 11.52 16.85
N SER A 98 -5.09 10.74 15.86
CA SER A 98 -4.08 11.22 14.90
C SER A 98 -4.58 12.39 14.04
N LEU A 99 -5.86 12.38 13.66
CA LEU A 99 -6.47 13.50 12.91
C LEU A 99 -6.72 14.71 13.81
N HIS A 100 -7.14 14.51 15.05
CA HIS A 100 -7.27 15.60 16.02
C HIS A 100 -5.93 16.25 16.38
N GLU A 101 -4.84 15.45 16.43
CA GLU A 101 -3.49 16.00 16.64
C GLU A 101 -3.00 16.81 15.42
N LEU A 102 -3.41 16.46 14.20
CA LEU A 102 -3.04 17.18 12.99
C LEU A 102 -3.96 18.39 12.74
N PHE A 103 -5.26 18.24 13.01
CA PHE A 103 -6.31 19.23 12.79
C PHE A 103 -7.15 19.40 14.06
N PRO A 104 -6.62 20.09 15.10
CA PRO A 104 -7.29 20.18 16.41
C PRO A 104 -8.64 20.89 16.37
N ASP A 105 -8.85 21.78 15.41
CA ASP A 105 -10.06 22.58 15.29
C ASP A 105 -11.20 21.86 14.56
N LEU A 106 -10.94 20.68 13.97
CA LEU A 106 -11.93 19.92 13.23
C LEU A 106 -12.61 18.84 14.08
N SER A 107 -13.93 18.89 14.12
CA SER A 107 -14.75 17.86 14.75
C SER A 107 -14.98 16.64 13.81
N ARG A 108 -15.41 15.51 14.37
CA ARG A 108 -15.84 14.35 13.57
C ARG A 108 -17.04 14.64 12.68
N GLU A 109 -17.88 15.60 13.05
CA GLU A 109 -18.99 16.05 12.24
C GLU A 109 -18.48 16.79 10.99
N ASP A 110 -17.44 17.62 11.12
CA ASP A 110 -16.80 18.27 9.99
C ASP A 110 -16.18 17.25 9.04
N TRP A 111 -15.53 16.19 9.55
CA TRP A 111 -15.01 15.09 8.72
C TRP A 111 -16.09 14.42 7.86
N ARG A 112 -17.32 14.28 8.38
CA ARG A 112 -18.45 13.70 7.64
C ARG A 112 -19.00 14.68 6.61
N LYS A 113 -19.11 15.96 6.93
CA LYS A 113 -19.47 17.01 5.97
C LYS A 113 -18.49 17.09 4.81
N GLU A 114 -17.22 16.90 5.06
CA GLU A 114 -16.14 16.85 4.06
C GLU A 114 -16.08 15.51 3.31
N ARG A 115 -16.95 14.56 3.64
CA ARG A 115 -17.16 13.28 2.97
C ARG A 115 -15.96 12.35 2.93
N PHE A 116 -15.02 12.49 3.84
CA PHE A 116 -13.99 11.48 4.02
C PHE A 116 -14.27 10.53 5.18
N ALA A 117 -15.16 10.87 6.10
CA ALA A 117 -15.64 10.01 7.18
C ALA A 117 -17.10 9.59 6.96
N PHE A 118 -17.44 8.35 7.37
CA PHE A 118 -18.71 7.69 7.08
C PHE A 118 -19.41 7.14 8.33
N GLY A 119 -18.87 7.38 9.50
CA GLY A 119 -19.51 7.05 10.77
C GLY A 119 -18.57 6.40 11.79
N GLU A 120 -18.98 6.54 13.05
CA GLU A 120 -18.29 5.94 14.20
C GLU A 120 -18.63 4.45 14.32
N VAL A 121 -17.63 3.62 14.65
CA VAL A 121 -17.84 2.21 14.96
C VAL A 121 -18.50 2.07 16.35
N LYS A 122 -19.82 1.83 16.36
CA LYS A 122 -20.61 1.64 17.57
C LYS A 122 -20.73 0.17 17.98
N LYS A 123 -20.69 -0.75 17.01
CA LYS A 123 -20.81 -2.20 17.23
C LYS A 123 -19.84 -2.94 16.33
N GLU A 124 -19.34 -4.06 16.81
CA GLU A 124 -18.44 -4.93 16.05
C GLU A 124 -18.72 -6.41 16.30
N ALA A 125 -18.28 -7.26 15.37
CA ALA A 125 -18.34 -8.71 15.52
C ALA A 125 -17.17 -9.36 14.77
N VAL A 126 -16.67 -10.46 15.33
CA VAL A 126 -15.71 -11.32 14.65
C VAL A 126 -16.34 -12.71 14.47
N TYR A 127 -16.28 -13.21 13.24
CA TYR A 127 -16.78 -14.54 12.91
C TYR A 127 -15.63 -15.43 12.43
N MET A 128 -15.59 -16.65 12.92
CA MET A 128 -14.83 -17.72 12.29
C MET A 128 -15.70 -18.38 11.24
N LEU A 129 -15.13 -18.61 10.04
CA LEU A 129 -15.79 -19.29 8.93
C LEU A 129 -15.16 -20.68 8.73
N PRO A 130 -15.72 -21.75 9.33
CA PRO A 130 -15.19 -23.11 9.20
C PRO A 130 -15.41 -23.71 7.80
N SER A 131 -16.43 -23.27 7.10
CA SER A 131 -16.81 -23.77 5.75
C SER A 131 -17.55 -22.71 4.95
N ALA A 132 -17.93 -23.02 3.72
CA ALA A 132 -18.69 -22.15 2.81
C ALA A 132 -20.08 -21.71 3.35
N THR A 133 -20.59 -22.34 4.37
CA THR A 133 -21.95 -22.05 4.89
C THR A 133 -21.99 -21.84 6.39
N ALA A 134 -20.98 -22.32 7.12
CA ALA A 134 -20.94 -22.26 8.58
C ALA A 134 -20.23 -20.99 9.08
N LYS A 135 -20.78 -20.38 10.11
CA LYS A 135 -20.15 -19.26 10.84
C LYS A 135 -20.26 -19.49 12.33
N LEU A 136 -19.21 -19.14 13.06
CA LEU A 136 -19.15 -19.13 14.50
C LEU A 136 -18.76 -17.74 14.99
N LYS A 137 -19.62 -17.08 15.76
CA LYS A 137 -19.25 -15.81 16.40
C LYS A 137 -18.27 -16.09 17.54
N ILE A 138 -17.14 -15.39 17.53
CA ILE A 138 -16.12 -15.49 18.57
C ILE A 138 -16.00 -14.15 19.32
N PRO A 139 -15.48 -14.15 20.55
CA PRO A 139 -15.13 -12.91 21.25
C PRO A 139 -14.18 -12.07 20.41
N THR A 140 -14.42 -10.76 20.32
CA THR A 140 -13.56 -9.85 19.58
C THR A 140 -12.17 -9.80 20.23
N PRO A 141 -11.10 -10.23 19.56
CA PRO A 141 -9.75 -10.12 20.08
C PRO A 141 -9.41 -8.65 20.42
N PRO A 142 -8.57 -8.39 21.44
CA PRO A 142 -8.25 -7.03 21.87
C PRO A 142 -7.78 -6.12 20.71
N ASN A 143 -6.98 -6.66 19.81
CA ASN A 143 -6.43 -5.92 18.66
C ASN A 143 -7.47 -5.59 17.59
N PHE A 144 -8.62 -6.28 17.56
CA PHE A 144 -9.73 -6.03 16.63
C PHE A 144 -10.80 -5.10 17.20
N LYS A 145 -10.59 -4.56 18.41
CA LYS A 145 -11.53 -3.61 19.00
C LYS A 145 -11.45 -2.28 18.27
N ASN A 146 -12.61 -1.85 17.78
CA ASN A 146 -12.76 -0.64 16.97
C ASN A 146 -13.78 0.35 17.53
N HIS A 147 -14.41 0.04 18.65
CA HIS A 147 -15.39 0.94 19.27
C HIS A 147 -14.81 2.34 19.47
N GLY A 148 -15.52 3.37 19.02
CA GLY A 148 -15.07 4.75 19.07
C GLY A 148 -14.17 5.20 17.92
N ASN A 149 -13.66 4.29 17.08
CA ASN A 149 -12.93 4.64 15.85
C ASN A 149 -13.89 5.13 14.76
N GLU A 150 -13.35 5.80 13.74
CA GLU A 150 -14.11 6.34 12.62
C GLU A 150 -13.85 5.55 11.34
N ILE A 151 -14.90 5.27 10.57
CA ILE A 151 -14.78 4.65 9.25
C ILE A 151 -14.57 5.76 8.24
N ILE A 152 -13.54 5.63 7.41
CA ILE A 152 -13.15 6.66 6.44
C ILE A 152 -12.89 6.08 5.04
N SER A 153 -12.82 6.97 4.05
CA SER A 153 -12.15 6.72 2.77
C SER A 153 -10.79 7.39 2.79
N VAL A 154 -9.73 6.61 2.60
CA VAL A 154 -8.37 7.15 2.57
C VAL A 154 -8.12 8.00 1.31
N ALA A 155 -8.77 7.67 0.19
CA ALA A 155 -8.72 8.46 -1.03
C ALA A 155 -9.39 9.84 -0.86
N ALA A 156 -10.54 9.88 -0.18
CA ALA A 156 -11.23 11.14 0.12
C ALA A 156 -10.48 11.98 1.16
N LEU A 157 -9.92 11.35 2.21
CA LEU A 157 -9.08 12.02 3.18
C LEU A 157 -7.86 12.68 2.52
N ALA A 158 -7.20 12.00 1.59
CA ALA A 158 -6.06 12.57 0.88
C ALA A 158 -6.46 13.82 0.06
N ARG A 159 -7.58 13.78 -0.67
CA ARG A 159 -8.07 14.97 -1.40
C ARG A 159 -8.43 16.14 -0.46
N TYR A 160 -9.02 15.82 0.69
CA TYR A 160 -9.28 16.82 1.71
C TYR A 160 -7.99 17.47 2.23
N GLN A 161 -6.99 16.64 2.58
CA GLN A 161 -5.68 17.12 3.02
C GLN A 161 -4.93 17.90 1.93
N GLN A 162 -5.07 17.49 0.64
CA GLN A 162 -4.52 18.23 -0.50
C GLN A 162 -5.07 19.66 -0.54
N ARG A 163 -6.41 19.81 -0.49
CA ARG A 163 -7.05 21.12 -0.51
C ARG A 163 -6.53 22.03 0.60
N LEU A 164 -6.43 21.52 1.82
CA LEU A 164 -5.89 22.29 2.95
C LEU A 164 -4.42 22.68 2.75
N ALA A 165 -3.61 21.80 2.19
CA ALA A 165 -2.20 22.07 1.91
C ALA A 165 -2.05 23.15 0.83
N GLU A 166 -2.86 23.09 -0.25
CA GLU A 166 -2.87 24.12 -1.32
C GLU A 166 -3.36 25.47 -0.79
N GLU A 167 -4.42 25.50 0.03
CA GLU A 167 -4.92 26.70 0.71
C GLU A 167 -3.85 27.33 1.63
N ALA A 168 -2.98 26.50 2.22
CA ALA A 168 -1.86 26.92 3.06
C ALA A 168 -0.58 27.26 2.27
N GLY A 169 -0.58 27.18 0.93
CA GLY A 169 0.52 27.56 0.05
C GLY A 169 1.45 26.42 -0.39
N ALA A 170 1.05 25.16 -0.26
CA ALA A 170 1.78 24.06 -0.89
C ALA A 170 1.62 24.09 -2.42
N TYR A 171 2.71 23.77 -3.13
CA TYR A 171 2.68 23.56 -4.57
C TYR A 171 2.48 22.08 -4.87
N VAL A 172 1.32 21.69 -5.40
CA VAL A 172 0.98 20.29 -5.65
C VAL A 172 1.11 19.98 -7.14
N LEU A 173 2.09 19.12 -7.47
CA LEU A 173 2.38 18.64 -8.81
C LEU A 173 1.74 17.26 -8.99
N THR A 174 0.48 17.22 -9.39
CA THR A 174 -0.16 15.98 -9.85
C THR A 174 0.34 15.59 -11.24
N GLU A 175 0.05 14.37 -11.66
CA GLU A 175 0.52 13.80 -12.95
C GLU A 175 2.04 13.93 -13.13
N THR A 176 2.78 13.88 -12.02
CA THR A 176 4.23 14.02 -12.00
C THR A 176 4.85 12.89 -11.17
N ALA A 177 5.53 11.97 -11.83
CA ALA A 177 6.22 10.88 -11.16
C ALA A 177 7.62 11.32 -10.70
N GLY A 178 7.96 11.13 -9.43
CA GLY A 178 9.34 11.22 -8.99
C GLY A 178 10.10 9.97 -9.46
N MET A 179 11.06 10.09 -10.35
CA MET A 179 11.73 8.95 -10.99
C MET A 179 13.10 8.63 -10.42
N GLN A 180 13.87 9.64 -10.02
CA GLN A 180 15.19 9.43 -9.46
C GLN A 180 15.39 10.29 -8.21
N LEU A 181 16.01 9.69 -7.19
CA LEU A 181 16.49 10.41 -6.02
C LEU A 181 17.85 11.02 -6.36
N ILE A 182 18.02 12.31 -6.16
CA ILE A 182 19.29 12.99 -6.47
C ILE A 182 20.17 12.94 -5.22
N VAL A 183 21.35 12.33 -5.39
CA VAL A 183 22.32 12.18 -4.30
C VAL A 183 23.62 12.89 -4.69
N GLN A 184 24.07 13.80 -3.82
CA GLN A 184 25.32 14.54 -3.98
C GLN A 184 26.04 14.61 -2.64
N ASP A 185 27.34 14.37 -2.63
CA ASP A 185 28.21 14.41 -1.44
C ASP A 185 27.69 13.58 -0.25
N GLY A 186 27.05 12.44 -0.55
CA GLY A 186 26.50 11.53 0.46
C GLY A 186 25.17 11.97 1.09
N ALA A 187 24.52 12.99 0.54
CA ALA A 187 23.23 13.48 0.98
C ALA A 187 22.18 13.48 -0.16
N VAL A 188 20.92 13.33 0.19
CA VAL A 188 19.81 13.59 -0.73
C VAL A 188 19.67 15.10 -0.88
N VAL A 189 19.71 15.58 -2.13
CA VAL A 189 19.62 17.01 -2.45
C VAL A 189 18.40 17.34 -3.31
N GLY A 190 17.54 16.36 -3.59
CA GLY A 190 16.32 16.56 -4.35
C GLY A 190 15.83 15.30 -5.06
N VAL A 191 14.93 15.50 -6.02
CA VAL A 191 14.30 14.44 -6.81
C VAL A 191 14.15 14.89 -8.26
N ARG A 192 14.39 13.97 -9.21
CA ARG A 192 14.11 14.19 -10.63
C ARG A 192 12.73 13.67 -10.97
N SER A 193 11.95 14.46 -11.67
CA SER A 193 10.68 14.03 -12.25
C SER A 193 10.89 13.11 -13.47
N GLY A 194 9.86 12.36 -13.84
CA GLY A 194 9.88 11.52 -15.04
C GLY A 194 9.67 12.31 -16.31
N ASP A 195 10.20 11.78 -17.42
CA ASP A 195 9.89 12.26 -18.76
C ASP A 195 8.41 12.07 -19.06
N LYS A 196 7.85 12.93 -19.92
CA LYS A 196 6.52 12.79 -20.51
C LYS A 196 6.63 12.61 -22.03
N GLY A 197 5.63 11.95 -22.62
CA GLY A 197 5.57 11.78 -24.08
C GLY A 197 6.63 10.80 -24.64
N ARG A 198 6.95 9.75 -23.88
CA ARG A 198 7.73 8.63 -24.43
C ARG A 198 6.82 7.59 -25.06
N GLY A 199 7.24 7.04 -26.21
CA GLY A 199 6.57 5.96 -26.92
C GLY A 199 6.96 4.57 -26.39
N LYS A 200 6.35 3.54 -26.99
CA LYS A 200 6.40 2.15 -26.51
C LYS A 200 7.81 1.56 -26.44
N GLU A 201 8.66 1.93 -27.38
CA GLU A 201 10.08 1.54 -27.44
C GLU A 201 11.00 2.59 -26.79
N ASN A 202 10.42 3.46 -25.94
CA ASN A 202 11.09 4.56 -25.25
C ASN A 202 11.57 5.72 -26.15
N GLU A 203 11.07 5.81 -27.37
CA GLU A 203 11.31 6.91 -28.32
C GLU A 203 10.59 8.19 -27.88
N GLU A 204 11.10 9.35 -28.30
CA GLU A 204 10.49 10.65 -28.05
C GLU A 204 9.34 10.90 -29.02
N LEU A 205 8.13 11.12 -28.50
CA LEU A 205 6.96 11.48 -29.29
C LEU A 205 6.91 13.00 -29.50
N ARG A 206 5.94 13.48 -30.29
CA ARG A 206 5.80 14.94 -30.62
C ARG A 206 5.57 15.82 -29.36
N ASN A 207 5.03 15.25 -28.32
CA ASN A 207 4.75 15.90 -27.04
C ASN A 207 5.77 15.53 -25.96
N PHE A 208 6.98 15.14 -26.36
CA PHE A 208 8.04 14.80 -25.43
C PHE A 208 8.45 16.02 -24.60
N GLU A 209 8.52 15.83 -23.29
CA GLU A 209 9.03 16.77 -22.30
C GLU A 209 9.99 16.02 -21.38
N PRO A 210 11.25 16.44 -21.28
CA PRO A 210 12.19 15.81 -20.35
C PRO A 210 11.81 16.09 -18.90
N GLY A 211 12.09 15.13 -18.02
CA GLY A 211 11.97 15.35 -16.59
C GLY A 211 12.95 16.41 -16.09
N SER A 212 12.58 17.12 -15.02
CA SER A 212 13.38 18.18 -14.42
C SER A 212 13.91 17.79 -13.07
N ASP A 213 15.08 18.31 -12.71
CA ASP A 213 15.64 18.18 -11.37
C ASP A 213 14.96 19.20 -10.44
N MET A 214 14.39 18.69 -9.36
CA MET A 214 13.85 19.48 -8.27
C MET A 214 14.83 19.45 -7.10
N LYS A 215 15.59 20.52 -6.94
CA LYS A 215 16.52 20.71 -5.82
C LYS A 215 15.73 21.04 -4.56
N ALA A 216 15.96 20.32 -3.48
CA ALA A 216 15.26 20.50 -2.22
C ALA A 216 16.23 20.48 -1.03
N ARG A 217 15.95 21.29 -0.04
CA ARG A 217 16.71 21.28 1.22
C ARG A 217 16.45 20.00 2.01
N TYR A 218 15.20 19.51 1.97
CA TYR A 218 14.81 18.21 2.52
C TYR A 218 13.87 17.50 1.56
N THR A 219 13.98 16.17 1.51
CA THR A 219 13.08 15.31 0.75
C THR A 219 12.33 14.38 1.69
N VAL A 220 11.02 14.24 1.50
CA VAL A 220 10.16 13.31 2.25
C VAL A 220 9.71 12.20 1.32
N LEU A 221 10.10 10.95 1.62
CA LEU A 221 9.70 9.77 0.88
C LEU A 221 8.39 9.23 1.46
N ALA A 222 7.27 9.57 0.81
CA ALA A 222 5.90 9.19 1.18
C ALA A 222 5.23 8.33 0.11
N GLU A 223 6.02 7.51 -0.61
CA GLU A 223 5.61 6.77 -1.81
C GLU A 223 4.67 5.58 -1.52
N GLY A 224 4.37 5.33 -0.24
CA GLY A 224 3.53 4.20 0.16
C GLY A 224 4.20 2.83 -0.07
N CYS A 225 3.36 1.82 -0.31
CA CYS A 225 3.82 0.47 -0.55
C CYS A 225 4.67 0.39 -1.84
N TRP A 226 5.86 -0.18 -1.74
CA TRP A 226 6.78 -0.38 -2.86
C TRP A 226 7.31 0.90 -3.52
N GLY A 227 7.52 1.96 -2.74
CA GLY A 227 8.22 3.13 -3.23
C GLY A 227 9.58 2.76 -3.85
N HIS A 228 9.78 3.13 -5.11
CA HIS A 228 11.01 2.77 -5.82
C HIS A 228 12.19 3.63 -5.38
N LEU A 229 11.96 4.92 -5.09
CA LEU A 229 12.97 5.81 -4.51
C LEU A 229 13.30 5.40 -3.07
N THR A 230 12.26 5.07 -2.27
CA THR A 230 12.45 4.55 -0.92
C THR A 230 13.30 3.28 -0.92
N GLY A 231 13.01 2.32 -1.82
CA GLY A 231 13.77 1.09 -1.94
C GLY A 231 15.23 1.34 -2.35
N ALA A 232 15.47 2.28 -3.28
CA ALA A 232 16.81 2.70 -3.68
C ALA A 232 17.56 3.40 -2.53
N ALA A 233 16.88 4.31 -1.80
CA ALA A 233 17.45 5.00 -0.64
C ALA A 233 17.83 4.03 0.49
N ILE A 234 16.97 3.05 0.80
CA ILE A 234 17.25 2.03 1.83
C ILE A 234 18.56 1.32 1.50
N LYS A 235 18.79 0.97 0.23
CA LYS A 235 20.02 0.32 -0.23
C LYS A 235 21.20 1.28 -0.26
N GLU A 236 21.03 2.49 -0.79
CA GLU A 236 22.08 3.51 -0.94
C GLU A 236 22.67 3.92 0.41
N PHE A 237 21.82 4.16 1.41
CA PHE A 237 22.22 4.63 2.73
C PHE A 237 22.28 3.52 3.79
N ASN A 238 22.21 2.26 3.35
CA ASN A 238 22.25 1.07 4.24
C ASN A 238 21.24 1.14 5.41
N LEU A 239 20.04 1.65 5.17
CA LEU A 239 19.03 1.87 6.20
C LEU A 239 18.39 0.56 6.71
N GLY A 240 18.55 -0.53 5.96
CA GLY A 240 18.07 -1.87 6.31
C GLY A 240 19.04 -2.69 7.15
N GLU A 241 20.21 -2.16 7.53
CA GLU A 241 21.19 -2.90 8.30
C GLU A 241 20.64 -3.38 9.64
N GLY A 242 20.78 -4.69 9.89
CA GLY A 242 20.29 -5.31 11.12
C GLY A 242 18.77 -5.45 11.20
N LYS A 243 18.02 -5.17 10.13
CA LYS A 243 16.56 -5.34 10.06
C LYS A 243 16.17 -6.67 9.41
N GLU A 244 14.94 -7.15 9.67
CA GLU A 244 14.35 -8.24 8.91
C GLU A 244 13.89 -7.73 7.53
N PRO A 245 13.78 -8.60 6.52
CA PRO A 245 13.22 -8.21 5.24
C PRO A 245 11.75 -7.79 5.39
N GLN A 246 11.32 -6.84 4.56
CA GLN A 246 9.90 -6.50 4.46
C GLN A 246 9.15 -7.61 3.72
N VAL A 247 7.94 -7.90 4.17
CA VAL A 247 7.00 -8.81 3.52
C VAL A 247 5.68 -8.08 3.24
N TRP A 248 4.86 -8.65 2.37
CA TRP A 248 3.76 -7.93 1.77
C TRP A 248 2.49 -8.76 1.71
N GLU A 249 1.37 -8.08 1.83
CA GLU A 249 0.03 -8.62 1.61
C GLU A 249 -0.63 -7.90 0.44
N LEU A 250 -1.61 -8.52 -0.19
CA LEU A 250 -2.46 -7.90 -1.21
C LEU A 250 -3.89 -7.79 -0.69
N GLY A 251 -4.39 -6.57 -0.59
CA GLY A 251 -5.78 -6.27 -0.33
C GLY A 251 -6.55 -6.00 -1.63
N VAL A 252 -7.75 -6.58 -1.72
CA VAL A 252 -8.76 -6.25 -2.74
C VAL A 252 -10.02 -5.80 -2.04
N LYS A 253 -10.62 -4.72 -2.51
CA LYS A 253 -11.77 -4.05 -1.90
C LYS A 253 -12.85 -3.78 -2.93
N GLU A 254 -14.09 -3.92 -2.50
CA GLU A 254 -15.28 -3.42 -3.17
C GLU A 254 -16.06 -2.49 -2.24
N VAL A 255 -16.76 -1.51 -2.78
CA VAL A 255 -17.77 -0.73 -2.08
C VAL A 255 -19.12 -1.02 -2.73
N TRP A 256 -20.07 -1.34 -1.92
CA TRP A 256 -21.43 -1.69 -2.34
C TRP A 256 -22.44 -0.72 -1.76
N LYS A 257 -23.35 -0.20 -2.59
CA LYS A 257 -24.57 0.45 -2.14
C LYS A 257 -25.56 -0.66 -1.80
N VAL A 258 -26.12 -0.60 -0.60
CA VAL A 258 -26.98 -1.68 -0.08
C VAL A 258 -28.36 -1.15 0.30
N PRO A 259 -29.43 -1.95 0.13
CA PRO A 259 -30.80 -1.52 0.47
C PRO A 259 -31.06 -1.48 1.98
N LYS A 260 -30.20 -2.14 2.78
CA LYS A 260 -30.33 -2.18 4.24
C LYS A 260 -28.97 -1.86 4.86
N PRO A 261 -28.91 -0.92 5.82
CA PRO A 261 -27.65 -0.57 6.46
C PRO A 261 -27.08 -1.75 7.23
N LEU A 262 -25.77 -1.93 7.15
CA LEU A 262 -25.05 -2.83 8.04
C LEU A 262 -24.91 -2.16 9.40
N ASP A 263 -25.38 -2.82 10.49
CA ASP A 263 -25.46 -2.22 11.83
C ASP A 263 -24.15 -2.31 12.64
N ARG A 264 -23.15 -2.99 12.11
CA ARG A 264 -21.87 -3.27 12.80
C ARG A 264 -20.71 -3.51 11.87
N LEU A 265 -19.54 -3.25 12.36
CA LEU A 265 -18.28 -3.67 11.73
C LEU A 265 -18.11 -5.18 11.90
N ILE A 266 -17.72 -5.87 10.82
CA ILE A 266 -17.49 -7.32 10.83
C ILE A 266 -16.09 -7.63 10.33
N HIS A 267 -15.35 -8.45 11.07
CA HIS A 267 -14.18 -9.16 10.59
C HIS A 267 -14.47 -10.65 10.50
N THR A 268 -13.89 -11.33 9.51
CA THR A 268 -13.92 -12.78 9.49
C THR A 268 -12.50 -13.36 9.44
N ILE A 269 -12.33 -14.48 10.10
CA ILE A 269 -11.12 -15.29 10.13
C ILE A 269 -11.50 -16.75 9.90
N GLY A 270 -10.54 -17.61 9.63
CA GLY A 270 -10.77 -19.05 9.59
C GLY A 270 -10.34 -19.71 8.27
N PRO A 271 -10.55 -21.05 8.17
CA PRO A 271 -10.03 -21.82 7.06
C PRO A 271 -10.74 -21.56 5.72
N TRP A 272 -11.97 -21.04 5.74
CA TRP A 272 -12.67 -20.78 4.50
C TRP A 272 -12.67 -19.27 4.16
N PRO A 273 -12.42 -18.88 2.90
CA PRO A 273 -12.10 -19.72 1.72
C PRO A 273 -10.61 -20.06 1.58
N LEU A 274 -9.77 -19.76 2.57
CA LEU A 274 -8.32 -19.99 2.55
C LEU A 274 -7.97 -21.46 2.83
N LYS A 275 -6.86 -21.93 2.24
CA LYS A 275 -6.25 -23.23 2.54
C LYS A 275 -5.09 -23.02 3.54
N LEU A 276 -5.42 -23.04 4.84
CA LEU A 276 -4.52 -22.67 5.94
C LEU A 276 -3.42 -23.70 6.27
N SER A 277 -3.30 -24.80 5.52
CA SER A 277 -2.23 -25.77 5.77
C SER A 277 -0.87 -25.19 5.35
N ALA A 278 0.21 -25.65 6.02
CA ALA A 278 1.57 -25.22 5.71
C ALA A 278 1.99 -25.50 4.25
N LYS A 279 1.34 -26.49 3.57
CA LYS A 279 1.58 -26.77 2.15
C LYS A 279 1.20 -25.59 1.25
N TYR A 280 0.06 -24.95 1.53
CA TYR A 280 -0.45 -23.83 0.72
C TYR A 280 0.06 -22.48 1.20
N GLY A 281 0.31 -22.33 2.52
CA GLY A 281 0.82 -21.11 3.11
C GLY A 281 -0.13 -19.90 3.03
N GLN A 282 -1.43 -20.13 2.74
CA GLN A 282 -2.38 -19.05 2.61
C GLN A 282 -2.77 -18.51 3.99
N ILE A 283 -2.57 -17.21 4.19
CA ILE A 283 -2.97 -16.47 5.38
C ILE A 283 -3.66 -15.20 4.91
N GLY A 284 -4.68 -14.77 5.63
CA GLY A 284 -5.41 -13.56 5.28
C GLY A 284 -6.61 -13.34 6.17
N GLY A 285 -7.39 -12.34 5.82
CA GLY A 285 -8.59 -11.97 6.54
C GLY A 285 -9.50 -11.10 5.70
N THR A 286 -10.68 -10.83 6.25
CA THR A 286 -11.69 -10.02 5.56
C THR A 286 -12.29 -9.00 6.48
N TRP A 287 -12.92 -8.01 5.88
CA TRP A 287 -13.72 -7.01 6.59
C TRP A 287 -15.01 -6.70 5.84
N LEU A 288 -16.04 -6.27 6.61
CA LEU A 288 -17.23 -5.59 6.11
C LEU A 288 -17.49 -4.42 7.05
N TYR A 289 -17.40 -3.20 6.52
CA TYR A 289 -17.58 -1.98 7.29
C TYR A 289 -18.79 -1.21 6.80
N PRO A 290 -19.73 -0.83 7.72
CA PRO A 290 -20.84 0.03 7.37
C PRO A 290 -20.34 1.44 7.02
N MET A 291 -20.85 2.01 5.97
CA MET A 291 -20.59 3.41 5.59
C MET A 291 -21.92 4.10 5.35
N LYS A 292 -22.07 5.33 5.85
CA LYS A 292 -23.22 6.18 5.56
C LYS A 292 -22.75 7.43 4.83
N ASP A 293 -23.18 7.58 3.59
CA ASP A 293 -22.99 8.84 2.88
C ASP A 293 -24.11 9.81 3.29
N GLU A 294 -23.80 10.74 4.19
CA GLU A 294 -24.79 11.70 4.70
C GLU A 294 -25.27 12.69 3.61
N THR A 295 -24.49 12.88 2.55
CA THR A 295 -24.85 13.80 1.46
C THR A 295 -25.86 13.20 0.51
N THR A 296 -25.65 11.93 0.10
CA THR A 296 -26.58 11.22 -0.80
C THR A 296 -27.65 10.46 -0.05
N GLY A 297 -27.47 10.24 1.24
CA GLY A 297 -28.33 9.40 2.07
C GLY A 297 -28.13 7.90 1.83
N ASP A 298 -27.11 7.49 1.07
CA ASP A 298 -26.89 6.10 0.72
C ASP A 298 -26.29 5.31 1.88
N ASP A 299 -26.76 4.08 2.03
CA ASP A 299 -26.13 3.07 2.89
C ASP A 299 -25.13 2.27 2.05
N LEU A 300 -23.85 2.30 2.46
CA LEU A 300 -22.77 1.66 1.77
C LEU A 300 -22.11 0.58 2.67
N VAL A 301 -21.51 -0.42 2.04
CA VAL A 301 -20.67 -1.41 2.72
C VAL A 301 -19.32 -1.49 2.01
N SER A 302 -18.25 -1.22 2.74
CA SER A 302 -16.88 -1.55 2.32
C SER A 302 -16.63 -3.01 2.63
N ILE A 303 -16.34 -3.82 1.63
CA ILE A 303 -15.97 -5.23 1.78
C ILE A 303 -14.60 -5.46 1.18
N GLY A 304 -13.77 -6.25 1.84
CA GLY A 304 -12.48 -6.60 1.28
C GLY A 304 -11.89 -7.90 1.80
N PHE A 305 -10.88 -8.35 1.08
CA PHE A 305 -10.10 -9.55 1.36
C PHE A 305 -8.61 -9.22 1.29
N VAL A 306 -7.86 -9.59 2.29
CA VAL A 306 -6.40 -9.48 2.32
C VAL A 306 -5.80 -10.88 2.29
N VAL A 307 -4.80 -11.07 1.45
CA VAL A 307 -4.01 -12.31 1.35
C VAL A 307 -2.53 -11.98 1.47
N ASP A 308 -1.84 -12.73 2.32
CA ASP A 308 -0.38 -12.71 2.37
C ASP A 308 0.22 -13.17 1.03
N LEU A 309 1.23 -12.46 0.54
CA LEU A 309 1.91 -12.84 -0.71
C LEU A 309 2.98 -13.92 -0.52
N GLU A 310 3.07 -14.54 0.67
CA GLU A 310 3.99 -15.65 0.97
C GLU A 310 3.47 -17.03 0.57
N TYR A 311 2.22 -17.14 0.11
CA TYR A 311 1.62 -18.42 -0.29
C TYR A 311 2.44 -19.17 -1.33
N ALA A 312 2.37 -20.53 -1.26
CA ALA A 312 3.09 -21.43 -2.15
C ALA A 312 2.24 -21.92 -3.35
N ASP A 313 0.90 -21.88 -3.27
CA ASP A 313 0.02 -22.26 -4.37
C ASP A 313 -0.07 -21.15 -5.41
N ALA A 314 0.52 -21.35 -6.57
CA ALA A 314 0.54 -20.42 -7.69
C ALA A 314 -0.87 -20.00 -8.18
N THR A 315 -1.90 -20.79 -7.88
CA THR A 315 -3.29 -20.49 -8.29
C THR A 315 -4.05 -19.62 -7.28
N THR A 316 -3.36 -19.03 -6.29
CA THR A 316 -3.97 -18.14 -5.29
C THR A 316 -4.23 -16.75 -5.86
N SER A 317 -5.48 -16.29 -5.83
CA SER A 317 -5.91 -14.98 -6.31
C SER A 317 -6.74 -14.25 -5.24
N ALA A 318 -6.25 -13.11 -4.77
CA ALA A 318 -6.97 -12.28 -3.81
C ALA A 318 -8.32 -11.79 -4.35
N HIS A 319 -8.37 -11.45 -5.67
CA HIS A 319 -9.62 -11.05 -6.33
C HIS A 319 -10.66 -12.17 -6.29
N ASP A 320 -10.30 -13.37 -6.75
CA ASP A 320 -11.23 -14.49 -6.85
C ASP A 320 -11.62 -15.03 -5.47
N LEU A 321 -10.73 -14.97 -4.48
CA LEU A 321 -11.06 -15.27 -3.08
C LEU A 321 -12.09 -14.27 -2.52
N LEU A 322 -12.02 -12.97 -2.86
CA LEU A 322 -13.07 -12.00 -2.51
C LEU A 322 -14.40 -12.37 -3.18
N GLN A 323 -14.39 -12.76 -4.46
CA GLN A 323 -15.60 -13.19 -5.17
C GLN A 323 -16.20 -14.46 -4.51
N GLN A 324 -15.36 -15.42 -4.14
CA GLN A 324 -15.79 -16.62 -3.41
C GLN A 324 -16.35 -16.27 -2.03
N PHE A 325 -15.71 -15.36 -1.29
CA PHE A 325 -16.15 -14.89 0.02
C PHE A 325 -17.55 -14.28 -0.02
N LYS A 326 -17.92 -13.59 -1.08
CA LYS A 326 -19.27 -13.01 -1.26
C LYS A 326 -20.37 -14.07 -1.32
N LEU A 327 -20.07 -15.32 -1.70
CA LEU A 327 -21.04 -16.40 -1.76
C LEU A 327 -21.41 -16.96 -0.37
N HIS A 328 -20.65 -16.67 0.68
CA HIS A 328 -20.98 -17.10 2.02
C HIS A 328 -22.32 -16.47 2.47
N PRO A 329 -23.28 -17.24 3.06
CA PRO A 329 -24.62 -16.74 3.44
C PRO A 329 -24.61 -15.48 4.30
N LEU A 330 -23.60 -15.33 5.18
CA LEU A 330 -23.41 -14.11 5.99
C LEU A 330 -23.22 -12.89 5.09
N VAL A 331 -22.34 -12.99 4.10
CA VAL A 331 -21.96 -11.87 3.22
C VAL A 331 -23.05 -11.63 2.18
N LYS A 332 -23.53 -12.72 1.55
CA LYS A 332 -24.60 -12.65 0.56
C LYS A 332 -25.84 -11.92 1.09
N GLY A 333 -26.27 -12.24 2.33
CA GLY A 333 -27.42 -11.59 2.93
C GLY A 333 -27.22 -10.10 3.27
N ILE A 334 -25.97 -9.64 3.41
CA ILE A 334 -25.64 -8.20 3.60
C ILE A 334 -25.70 -7.45 2.27
N LEU A 335 -25.17 -8.06 1.19
CA LEU A 335 -25.05 -7.43 -0.12
C LEU A 335 -26.27 -7.65 -1.04
N GLU A 336 -27.22 -8.51 -0.64
CA GLU A 336 -28.39 -8.86 -1.45
C GLU A 336 -29.23 -7.65 -1.83
N GLY A 337 -29.51 -7.50 -3.13
CA GLY A 337 -30.21 -6.36 -3.71
C GLY A 337 -29.37 -5.08 -3.81
N GLY A 338 -28.10 -5.17 -3.47
CA GLY A 338 -27.15 -4.06 -3.59
C GLY A 338 -26.47 -3.98 -4.96
N GLU A 339 -25.72 -2.90 -5.15
CA GLU A 339 -24.95 -2.59 -6.36
C GLU A 339 -23.49 -2.28 -5.99
N ARG A 340 -22.53 -2.85 -6.75
CA ARG A 340 -21.11 -2.51 -6.60
C ARG A 340 -20.83 -1.15 -7.23
N VAL A 341 -20.34 -0.21 -6.42
CA VAL A 341 -20.06 1.17 -6.85
C VAL A 341 -18.57 1.50 -6.96
N ALA A 342 -17.69 0.72 -6.33
CA ALA A 342 -16.25 0.89 -6.47
C ALA A 342 -15.51 -0.45 -6.29
N TRP A 343 -14.30 -0.52 -6.84
CA TRP A 343 -13.37 -1.61 -6.67
C TRP A 343 -11.93 -1.07 -6.68
N GLY A 344 -11.04 -1.75 -6.00
CA GLY A 344 -9.62 -1.46 -6.05
C GLY A 344 -8.78 -2.56 -5.43
N ALA A 345 -7.48 -2.50 -5.70
CA ALA A 345 -6.48 -3.41 -5.15
C ALA A 345 -5.21 -2.65 -4.78
N LYS A 346 -4.59 -3.01 -3.66
CA LYS A 346 -3.31 -2.45 -3.23
C LYS A 346 -2.57 -3.43 -2.34
N ALA A 347 -1.26 -3.57 -2.55
CA ALA A 347 -0.40 -4.24 -1.61
C ALA A 347 -0.18 -3.36 -0.37
N LEU A 348 0.16 -3.98 0.74
CA LEU A 348 0.50 -3.31 1.99
C LEU A 348 1.71 -3.98 2.65
N PRO A 349 2.55 -3.21 3.38
CA PRO A 349 3.69 -3.76 4.08
C PRO A 349 3.24 -4.53 5.32
N ALA A 350 3.83 -5.68 5.55
CA ALA A 350 3.38 -6.59 6.60
C ALA A 350 4.51 -7.16 7.46
N GLY A 351 5.76 -6.75 7.25
CA GLY A 351 6.91 -7.20 8.03
C GLY A 351 6.93 -6.69 9.48
N GLY A 352 6.19 -5.62 9.76
CA GLY A 352 6.04 -5.06 11.10
C GLY A 352 7.31 -4.42 11.64
N TYR A 353 7.39 -4.29 12.97
CA TYR A 353 8.42 -3.55 13.70
C TYR A 353 9.88 -3.91 13.30
N TRP A 354 10.18 -5.20 13.16
CA TRP A 354 11.53 -5.65 12.86
C TRP A 354 11.99 -5.34 11.43
N SER A 355 11.06 -5.06 10.53
CA SER A 355 11.32 -4.76 9.11
C SER A 355 11.32 -3.26 8.81
N MET A 356 11.02 -2.41 9.79
CA MET A 356 11.11 -0.95 9.62
C MET A 356 12.59 -0.55 9.43
N PRO A 357 12.96 0.14 8.33
CA PRO A 357 14.30 0.64 8.14
C PRO A 357 14.64 1.76 9.13
N LYS A 358 15.87 2.27 9.12
CA LYS A 358 16.16 3.61 9.66
C LYS A 358 15.32 4.61 8.87
N LEU A 359 14.74 5.58 9.56
CA LEU A 359 13.71 6.48 8.99
C LEU A 359 14.28 7.78 8.45
N SER A 360 15.55 8.06 8.72
CA SER A 360 16.23 9.27 8.31
C SER A 360 17.58 8.98 7.66
N MET A 361 17.97 9.85 6.75
CA MET A 361 19.26 9.89 6.10
C MET A 361 19.67 11.35 5.86
N PRO A 362 20.91 11.67 5.49
CA PRO A 362 21.27 13.04 5.16
C PRO A 362 20.37 13.61 4.07
N GLY A 363 19.65 14.69 4.39
CA GLY A 363 18.74 15.39 3.47
C GLY A 363 17.35 14.78 3.28
N ALA A 364 17.02 13.60 3.87
CA ALA A 364 15.70 13.00 3.65
C ALA A 364 15.18 12.17 4.83
N VAL A 365 13.83 11.97 4.84
CA VAL A 365 13.12 11.09 5.78
C VAL A 365 12.10 10.21 5.05
N ILE A 366 11.74 9.06 5.66
CA ILE A 366 10.76 8.10 5.15
C ILE A 366 9.55 8.09 6.08
N VAL A 367 8.32 8.17 5.53
CA VAL A 367 7.07 8.24 6.30
C VAL A 367 6.04 7.20 5.87
N GLY A 368 5.14 6.82 6.75
CA GLY A 368 3.99 5.98 6.49
C GLY A 368 4.33 4.57 6.01
N ASP A 369 3.56 4.06 5.04
CA ASP A 369 3.71 2.72 4.49
C ASP A 369 5.06 2.50 3.78
N ALA A 370 5.70 3.56 3.29
CA ALA A 370 7.04 3.50 2.72
C ALA A 370 8.08 3.04 3.77
N ALA A 371 7.85 3.36 5.04
CA ALA A 371 8.63 2.88 6.18
C ALA A 371 8.12 1.55 6.76
N GLY A 372 7.01 0.99 6.25
CA GLY A 372 6.42 -0.24 6.76
C GLY A 372 5.60 -0.07 8.05
N MET A 373 5.06 1.10 8.32
CA MET A 373 4.34 1.44 9.55
C MET A 373 2.89 0.94 9.54
N VAL A 374 2.67 -0.36 9.36
CA VAL A 374 1.34 -0.99 9.36
C VAL A 374 1.25 -2.08 10.43
N ASP A 375 0.28 -1.95 11.33
CA ASP A 375 -0.12 -3.02 12.25
C ASP A 375 -1.11 -3.94 11.53
N THR A 376 -0.58 -5.01 10.94
CA THR A 376 -1.39 -5.99 10.19
C THR A 376 -2.26 -6.86 11.09
N VAL A 377 -1.94 -6.97 12.38
CA VAL A 377 -2.76 -7.71 13.36
C VAL A 377 -4.02 -6.92 13.71
N ALA A 378 -3.89 -5.60 13.89
CA ALA A 378 -5.03 -4.73 14.13
C ALA A 378 -5.72 -4.26 12.84
N LEU A 379 -5.16 -4.56 11.65
CA LEU A 379 -5.57 -4.05 10.34
C LEU A 379 -5.58 -2.52 10.31
N LYS A 380 -4.53 -1.89 10.80
CA LYS A 380 -4.42 -0.44 10.98
C LYS A 380 -3.07 0.10 10.54
N GLY A 381 -3.11 1.15 9.71
CA GLY A 381 -1.93 1.87 9.23
C GLY A 381 -2.19 3.36 9.01
N VAL A 382 -3.44 3.74 8.69
CA VAL A 382 -3.75 5.12 8.26
C VAL A 382 -3.41 6.16 9.35
N HIS A 383 -3.73 5.89 10.61
CA HIS A 383 -3.35 6.78 11.72
C HIS A 383 -1.83 6.83 11.94
N HIS A 384 -1.09 5.74 11.63
CA HIS A 384 0.37 5.76 11.61
C HIS A 384 0.91 6.65 10.49
N CYS A 385 0.28 6.65 9.30
CA CYS A 385 0.62 7.55 8.21
C CYS A 385 0.46 9.01 8.63
N VAL A 386 -0.67 9.38 9.25
CA VAL A 386 -0.91 10.74 9.74
C VAL A 386 0.12 11.12 10.80
N THR A 387 0.32 10.28 11.81
CA THR A 387 1.25 10.56 12.92
C THR A 387 2.69 10.66 12.44
N SER A 388 3.15 9.75 11.57
CA SER A 388 4.52 9.79 11.05
C SER A 388 4.78 11.01 10.18
N GLY A 389 3.81 11.41 9.34
CA GLY A 389 3.91 12.63 8.54
C GLY A 389 4.00 13.87 9.42
N ARG A 390 3.15 13.98 10.46
CA ARG A 390 3.19 15.08 11.42
C ARG A 390 4.55 15.17 12.12
N LEU A 391 5.06 14.05 12.64
CA LEU A 391 6.35 14.02 13.35
C LEU A 391 7.54 14.31 12.43
N ALA A 392 7.47 13.89 11.16
CA ALA A 392 8.48 14.23 10.15
C ALA A 392 8.51 15.75 9.89
N ALA A 393 7.35 16.39 9.77
CA ALA A 393 7.23 17.84 9.62
C ALA A 393 7.83 18.59 10.81
N GLU A 394 7.54 18.14 12.03
CA GLU A 394 8.09 18.73 13.26
C GLU A 394 9.62 18.58 13.34
N ALA A 395 10.16 17.44 12.92
CA ALA A 395 11.61 17.22 12.88
C ALA A 395 12.30 18.09 11.81
N ILE A 396 11.70 18.20 10.62
CA ILE A 396 12.18 19.07 9.53
C ILE A 396 12.14 20.53 9.99
N TYR A 397 11.04 21.00 10.56
CA TYR A 397 10.92 22.36 11.08
C TYR A 397 12.00 22.67 12.14
N ASN A 398 12.19 21.75 13.10
CA ASN A 398 13.22 21.90 14.12
C ASN A 398 14.64 21.93 13.51
N SER A 399 14.88 21.11 12.50
CA SER A 399 16.16 21.12 11.76
C SER A 399 16.41 22.44 11.03
N LEU A 400 15.38 23.00 10.38
CA LEU A 400 15.42 24.31 9.73
C LEU A 400 15.71 25.46 10.72
N LYS A 401 15.06 25.41 11.87
CA LYS A 401 15.13 26.48 12.87
C LYS A 401 16.41 26.44 13.70
N THR A 402 16.85 25.26 14.12
CA THR A 402 17.90 25.09 15.13
C THR A 402 19.13 24.33 14.63
N GLY A 403 19.08 23.73 13.44
CA GLY A 403 20.11 22.81 12.96
C GLY A 403 20.06 21.43 13.61
N ALA A 404 18.98 21.06 14.28
CA ALA A 404 18.81 19.73 14.89
C ALA A 404 18.91 18.63 13.83
N PRO A 405 19.50 17.46 14.15
CA PRO A 405 19.64 16.38 13.19
C PRO A 405 18.29 15.74 12.86
N LEU A 406 18.09 15.33 11.60
CA LEU A 406 16.86 14.64 11.15
C LEU A 406 16.60 13.32 11.90
N SER A 407 17.63 12.71 12.50
CA SER A 407 17.48 11.49 13.33
C SER A 407 16.59 11.71 14.56
N ALA A 408 16.34 12.94 14.98
CA ALA A 408 15.34 13.28 16.00
C ALA A 408 13.93 12.77 15.63
N TYR A 409 13.63 12.60 14.34
CA TYR A 409 12.42 11.97 13.84
C TYR A 409 12.29 10.51 14.30
N GLU A 410 13.37 9.73 14.25
CA GLU A 410 13.37 8.34 14.69
C GLU A 410 13.01 8.22 16.18
N ASP A 411 13.60 9.06 17.01
CA ASP A 411 13.30 9.14 18.43
C ASP A 411 11.84 9.54 18.70
N ALA A 412 11.32 10.47 17.90
CA ALA A 412 9.93 10.90 18.00
C ALA A 412 8.96 9.76 17.63
N ILE A 413 9.23 9.01 16.57
CA ILE A 413 8.45 7.82 16.18
C ILE A 413 8.48 6.77 17.29
N GLU A 414 9.65 6.43 17.83
CA GLU A 414 9.77 5.40 18.87
C GLU A 414 8.97 5.76 20.14
N LYS A 415 8.95 7.03 20.52
CA LYS A 415 8.20 7.55 21.68
C LYS A 415 6.70 7.70 21.43
N SER A 416 6.28 7.78 20.17
CA SER A 416 4.90 7.99 19.74
C SER A 416 4.00 6.76 19.94
N SER A 417 2.71 6.89 19.60
CA SER A 417 1.77 5.77 19.47
C SER A 417 2.24 4.76 18.43
N VAL A 418 2.83 5.22 17.30
CA VAL A 418 3.33 4.36 16.22
C VAL A 418 4.38 3.37 16.73
N GLY A 419 5.46 3.88 17.35
CA GLY A 419 6.53 3.03 17.88
C GLY A 419 6.02 2.06 18.93
N LYS A 420 5.18 2.54 19.86
CA LYS A 420 4.60 1.71 20.94
C LYS A 420 3.70 0.60 20.39
N GLU A 421 2.81 0.90 19.45
CA GLU A 421 1.89 -0.08 18.87
C GLU A 421 2.64 -1.12 18.04
N MET A 422 3.52 -0.68 17.13
CA MET A 422 4.34 -1.57 16.33
C MET A 422 5.21 -2.49 17.20
N TYR A 423 5.80 -1.96 18.30
CA TYR A 423 6.58 -2.77 19.23
C TYR A 423 5.74 -3.81 19.98
N GLN A 424 4.47 -3.52 20.28
CA GLN A 424 3.58 -4.47 20.95
C GLN A 424 3.21 -5.67 20.07
N VAL A 425 3.19 -5.51 18.75
CA VAL A 425 2.83 -6.57 17.80
C VAL A 425 4.04 -7.18 17.07
N ARG A 426 5.27 -6.85 17.48
CA ARG A 426 6.52 -7.15 16.76
C ARG A 426 6.81 -8.63 16.42
N ASN A 427 6.17 -9.58 17.11
CA ASN A 427 6.36 -11.02 16.92
C ASN A 427 5.02 -11.76 16.70
N THR A 428 3.98 -11.07 16.27
CA THR A 428 2.64 -11.67 16.15
C THR A 428 2.40 -12.34 14.80
N ARG A 429 3.17 -11.98 13.77
CA ARG A 429 2.98 -12.52 12.43
C ARG A 429 3.90 -13.71 12.11
N GLN A 430 5.15 -13.65 12.50
CA GLN A 430 6.18 -14.63 12.19
C GLN A 430 5.80 -16.09 12.55
N PRO A 431 5.05 -16.38 13.62
CA PRO A 431 4.64 -17.74 13.93
C PRO A 431 3.79 -18.41 12.85
N PHE A 432 3.09 -17.64 12.02
CA PHE A 432 2.26 -18.17 10.94
C PHE A 432 3.06 -18.81 9.79
N GLN A 433 4.36 -18.57 9.66
CA GLN A 433 5.23 -19.33 8.76
C GLN A 433 5.18 -20.84 8.98
N LYS A 434 4.80 -21.29 10.18
CA LYS A 434 4.60 -22.70 10.49
C LYS A 434 3.19 -23.20 10.21
N GLY A 435 2.40 -22.43 9.45
CA GLY A 435 0.98 -22.63 9.18
C GLY A 435 0.09 -22.16 10.33
N PHE A 436 -1.19 -21.96 10.05
CA PHE A 436 -2.14 -21.34 10.97
C PHE A 436 -2.29 -22.15 12.28
N ILE A 437 -2.45 -23.48 12.20
CA ILE A 437 -2.72 -24.33 13.37
C ILE A 437 -1.56 -24.28 14.39
N ARG A 438 -0.32 -24.31 13.91
CA ARG A 438 0.87 -24.26 14.78
C ARG A 438 1.23 -22.85 15.22
N GLY A 439 0.94 -21.86 14.36
CA GLY A 439 1.23 -20.46 14.61
C GLY A 439 0.26 -19.80 15.59
N ALA A 440 -1.04 -20.09 15.48
CA ALA A 440 -2.07 -19.41 16.25
C ALA A 440 -1.87 -19.41 17.78
N PRO A 441 -1.47 -20.52 18.45
CA PRO A 441 -1.16 -20.48 19.88
C PRO A 441 -0.03 -19.51 20.22
N MET A 442 1.02 -19.46 19.40
CA MET A 442 2.18 -18.60 19.61
C MET A 442 1.86 -17.11 19.35
N VAL A 443 0.98 -16.85 18.38
CA VAL A 443 0.42 -15.51 18.14
C VAL A 443 -0.40 -15.03 19.34
N ASN A 444 -1.24 -15.89 19.92
CA ASN A 444 -2.01 -15.54 21.11
C ASN A 444 -1.08 -15.22 22.30
N ILE A 445 -0.01 -15.99 22.49
CA ILE A 445 1.01 -15.68 23.51
C ILE A 445 1.64 -14.32 23.22
N ALA A 446 2.05 -14.06 21.97
CA ALA A 446 2.65 -12.78 21.57
C ALA A 446 1.69 -11.60 21.82
N ILE A 447 0.41 -11.73 21.49
CA ILE A 447 -0.61 -10.70 21.78
C ILE A 447 -0.74 -10.47 23.30
N MET A 448 -0.91 -11.53 24.09
CA MET A 448 -1.07 -11.41 25.54
C MET A 448 0.16 -10.83 26.25
N THR A 449 1.35 -11.12 25.74
CA THR A 449 2.63 -10.66 26.31
C THR A 449 3.15 -9.38 25.68
N LYS A 450 2.35 -8.70 24.81
CA LYS A 450 2.74 -7.49 24.07
C LYS A 450 4.02 -7.70 23.27
N GLY A 451 4.03 -8.76 22.46
CA GLY A 451 5.13 -9.12 21.56
C GLY A 451 6.31 -9.87 22.18
N LYS A 452 6.26 -10.22 23.47
CA LYS A 452 7.30 -11.05 24.08
C LYS A 452 7.06 -12.52 23.74
N VAL A 453 8.07 -13.17 23.19
CA VAL A 453 8.05 -14.61 22.86
C VAL A 453 9.38 -15.26 23.26
N PRO A 454 9.41 -16.58 23.52
CA PRO A 454 10.66 -17.30 23.69
C PRO A 454 11.58 -17.11 22.48
N GLY A 455 12.84 -16.79 22.71
CA GLY A 455 13.81 -16.49 21.65
C GLY A 455 13.90 -15.02 21.24
N GLY A 456 13.03 -14.14 21.76
CA GLY A 456 13.09 -12.71 21.56
C GLY A 456 12.61 -12.28 20.16
N ARG A 457 13.52 -12.05 19.20
CA ARG A 457 13.22 -11.70 17.81
C ARG A 457 13.00 -12.96 16.97
N LEU A 458 11.89 -13.01 16.24
CA LEU A 458 11.62 -14.07 15.28
C LEU A 458 12.02 -13.60 13.87
N ALA A 459 12.84 -14.41 13.19
CA ALA A 459 13.31 -14.15 11.84
C ALA A 459 12.19 -14.30 10.79
N TRP A 460 12.35 -13.63 9.66
CA TRP A 460 11.45 -13.67 8.52
C TRP A 460 12.23 -13.90 7.21
N HIS A 461 11.53 -14.23 6.14
CA HIS A 461 12.08 -14.35 4.80
C HIS A 461 11.22 -13.58 3.78
N THR A 462 11.76 -13.24 2.60
CA THR A 462 11.04 -12.48 1.59
C THR A 462 9.94 -13.31 0.93
N ASN A 463 8.83 -12.69 0.51
CA ASN A 463 7.71 -13.38 -0.15
C ASN A 463 8.14 -14.13 -1.43
N ASP A 464 9.10 -13.57 -2.18
CA ASP A 464 9.59 -14.13 -3.43
C ASP A 464 10.56 -15.31 -3.23
N SER A 465 10.98 -15.60 -1.99
CA SER A 465 11.79 -16.79 -1.67
C SER A 465 10.96 -18.05 -1.47
N THR A 466 9.63 -17.92 -1.34
CA THR A 466 8.74 -19.08 -1.17
C THR A 466 8.55 -19.83 -2.50
N PRO A 467 8.91 -21.13 -2.55
CA PRO A 467 8.72 -21.92 -3.77
C PRO A 467 7.25 -22.07 -4.15
N LEU A 468 6.98 -21.93 -5.44
CA LEU A 468 5.63 -22.10 -5.99
C LEU A 468 5.40 -23.52 -6.52
N PHE A 469 4.16 -23.98 -6.39
CA PHE A 469 3.63 -25.14 -7.08
C PHE A 469 2.25 -24.81 -7.66
N ILE A 470 1.86 -25.46 -8.76
CA ILE A 470 0.52 -25.33 -9.33
C ILE A 470 -0.41 -26.21 -8.50
N GLY A 471 -1.24 -25.57 -7.67
CA GLY A 471 -2.18 -26.24 -6.79
C GLY A 471 -3.60 -26.25 -7.34
N ASP A 472 -4.57 -26.29 -6.43
CA ASP A 472 -5.99 -26.48 -6.71
C ASP A 472 -6.86 -25.38 -6.05
N THR A 473 -6.28 -24.24 -5.68
CA THR A 473 -7.06 -23.14 -5.08
C THR A 473 -8.06 -22.57 -6.08
N ALA A 474 -7.68 -22.49 -7.36
CA ALA A 474 -8.53 -21.96 -8.42
C ALA A 474 -9.81 -22.80 -8.68
N ASP A 475 -9.82 -24.10 -8.33
CA ASP A 475 -11.00 -24.96 -8.49
C ASP A 475 -12.22 -24.49 -7.69
N GLY A 476 -11.98 -23.69 -6.64
CA GLY A 476 -13.04 -23.12 -5.79
C GLY A 476 -13.58 -21.78 -6.27
N TYR A 477 -13.00 -21.16 -7.29
CA TYR A 477 -13.40 -19.81 -7.72
C TYR A 477 -14.72 -19.80 -8.48
N PRO A 478 -15.63 -18.87 -8.15
CA PRO A 478 -16.91 -18.77 -8.83
C PRO A 478 -16.73 -18.21 -10.25
N LYS A 479 -17.63 -18.60 -11.15
CA LYS A 479 -17.73 -17.96 -12.47
C LYS A 479 -18.37 -16.59 -12.34
N PRO A 480 -17.86 -15.58 -13.03
CA PRO A 480 -18.47 -14.25 -13.07
C PRO A 480 -19.90 -14.30 -13.65
N ASP A 481 -20.83 -13.55 -13.04
CA ASP A 481 -22.21 -13.36 -13.50
C ASP A 481 -22.53 -11.91 -13.91
N GLY A 482 -21.56 -11.01 -13.74
CA GLY A 482 -21.65 -9.58 -14.06
C GLY A 482 -22.61 -8.79 -13.17
N LYS A 483 -23.22 -9.41 -12.19
CA LYS A 483 -24.18 -8.80 -11.28
C LYS A 483 -23.74 -8.84 -9.83
N TYR A 484 -23.24 -9.99 -9.39
CA TYR A 484 -22.82 -10.24 -8.02
C TYR A 484 -21.35 -10.69 -7.95
N ILE A 485 -20.96 -11.53 -8.89
CA ILE A 485 -19.60 -12.02 -9.07
C ILE A 485 -19.01 -11.37 -10.32
N PHE A 486 -17.87 -10.73 -10.18
CA PHE A 486 -17.24 -9.95 -11.23
C PHE A 486 -15.88 -10.53 -11.63
N ASP A 487 -15.57 -10.45 -12.90
CA ASP A 487 -14.23 -10.73 -13.41
C ASP A 487 -13.23 -9.60 -13.13
N LYS A 488 -11.95 -9.86 -13.41
CA LYS A 488 -10.87 -8.89 -13.19
C LYS A 488 -11.01 -7.66 -14.10
N LEU A 489 -11.40 -7.82 -15.37
CA LEU A 489 -11.47 -6.72 -16.34
C LEU A 489 -12.60 -5.74 -16.05
N SER A 490 -13.81 -6.26 -15.71
CA SER A 490 -14.91 -5.39 -15.25
C SER A 490 -14.58 -4.66 -13.95
N SER A 491 -13.70 -5.23 -13.14
CA SER A 491 -13.20 -4.59 -11.91
C SER A 491 -12.16 -3.51 -12.20
N VAL A 492 -11.27 -3.72 -13.18
CA VAL A 492 -10.37 -2.68 -13.68
C VAL A 492 -11.15 -1.50 -14.25
N TYR A 493 -12.19 -1.78 -15.03
CA TYR A 493 -13.05 -0.73 -15.60
C TYR A 493 -13.66 0.18 -14.53
N ILE A 494 -14.28 -0.38 -13.49
CA ILE A 494 -14.92 0.40 -12.41
C ILE A 494 -13.90 1.14 -11.52
N SER A 495 -12.62 0.75 -11.54
CA SER A 495 -11.56 1.45 -10.82
C SER A 495 -11.19 2.79 -11.47
N GLY A 496 -11.72 3.11 -12.65
CA GLY A 496 -11.34 4.29 -13.42
C GLY A 496 -9.91 4.25 -13.94
N ASN A 497 -9.34 3.04 -14.09
CA ASN A 497 -7.97 2.86 -14.56
C ASN A 497 -7.81 3.32 -16.00
N VAL A 498 -6.84 4.18 -16.22
CA VAL A 498 -6.42 4.64 -17.56
C VAL A 498 -4.91 4.62 -17.62
N THR A 499 -4.37 3.96 -18.62
CA THR A 499 -2.94 3.93 -18.91
C THR A 499 -2.78 4.04 -20.42
N ARG A 500 -1.88 4.89 -20.89
CA ARG A 500 -1.58 5.03 -22.33
C ARG A 500 -1.09 3.70 -22.89
N ASP A 501 -1.65 3.27 -24.02
CA ASP A 501 -1.30 2.02 -24.70
C ASP A 501 -0.03 2.11 -25.55
N ASP A 502 0.42 3.33 -25.87
CA ASP A 502 1.67 3.64 -26.53
C ASP A 502 2.81 4.05 -25.56
N ALA A 503 2.57 4.05 -24.24
CA ALA A 503 3.61 4.34 -23.25
C ALA A 503 4.58 3.18 -23.04
N PRO A 504 5.80 3.43 -22.54
CA PRO A 504 6.71 2.37 -22.17
C PRO A 504 6.12 1.44 -21.10
N ASN A 505 6.40 0.13 -21.21
CA ASN A 505 5.93 -0.82 -20.21
C ASN A 505 6.62 -0.57 -18.85
N HIS A 506 5.85 -0.17 -17.85
CA HIS A 506 6.30 0.10 -16.49
C HIS A 506 6.43 -1.17 -15.61
N ILE A 507 6.09 -2.34 -16.15
CA ILE A 507 6.20 -3.62 -15.44
C ILE A 507 7.46 -4.34 -15.92
N ARG A 508 8.41 -4.53 -15.04
CA ARG A 508 9.69 -5.18 -15.31
C ARG A 508 9.64 -6.61 -14.80
N VAL A 509 9.57 -7.58 -15.72
CA VAL A 509 9.59 -9.03 -15.44
C VAL A 509 10.46 -9.73 -16.47
N GLN A 510 10.95 -10.94 -16.15
CA GLN A 510 11.57 -11.81 -17.13
C GLN A 510 10.51 -12.28 -18.14
N LYS A 511 10.80 -12.19 -19.44
CA LYS A 511 9.85 -12.56 -20.50
C LYS A 511 9.53 -14.07 -20.51
N SER A 512 10.52 -14.89 -20.23
CA SER A 512 10.39 -16.35 -20.21
C SER A 512 10.72 -16.91 -18.82
N VAL A 513 9.76 -17.57 -18.20
CA VAL A 513 9.83 -18.11 -16.83
C VAL A 513 9.22 -19.50 -16.75
N PRO A 514 9.55 -20.33 -15.72
CA PRO A 514 8.86 -21.57 -15.47
C PRO A 514 7.33 -21.41 -15.34
N ARG A 515 6.59 -22.43 -15.71
CA ARG A 515 5.13 -22.39 -15.68
C ARG A 515 4.57 -22.04 -14.30
N GLU A 516 5.18 -22.50 -13.23
CA GLU A 516 4.79 -22.21 -11.84
C GLU A 516 4.86 -20.71 -11.54
N ILE A 517 5.86 -20.02 -12.07
CA ILE A 517 6.01 -18.57 -11.93
C ILE A 517 4.97 -17.83 -12.77
N ALA A 518 4.79 -18.25 -14.03
CA ALA A 518 3.80 -17.65 -14.94
C ALA A 518 2.37 -17.75 -14.38
N GLU A 519 1.98 -18.95 -13.88
CA GLU A 519 0.69 -19.16 -13.22
C GLU A 519 0.59 -18.30 -11.94
N GLY A 520 1.67 -18.22 -11.15
CA GLY A 520 1.72 -17.36 -9.97
C GLY A 520 1.45 -15.90 -10.29
N TRP A 521 2.01 -15.36 -11.36
CA TRP A 521 1.75 -13.98 -11.80
C TRP A 521 0.32 -13.78 -12.32
N LYS A 522 -0.18 -14.72 -13.13
CA LYS A 522 -1.53 -14.71 -13.71
C LYS A 522 -2.61 -14.66 -12.62
N TRP A 523 -2.49 -15.51 -11.62
CA TRP A 523 -3.49 -15.62 -10.55
C TRP A 523 -3.34 -14.51 -9.50
N MET A 524 -2.09 -14.20 -9.09
CA MET A 524 -1.81 -13.13 -8.14
C MET A 524 -2.39 -11.79 -8.61
N CYS A 525 -2.27 -11.47 -9.91
CA CYS A 525 -2.68 -10.18 -10.44
C CYS A 525 -4.19 -9.98 -10.34
N PRO A 526 -4.68 -8.95 -9.62
CA PRO A 526 -6.11 -8.69 -9.49
C PRO A 526 -6.72 -8.01 -10.73
N ALA A 527 -5.88 -7.64 -11.70
CA ALA A 527 -6.25 -6.78 -12.84
C ALA A 527 -6.08 -7.46 -14.21
N GLY A 528 -5.73 -8.76 -14.26
CA GLY A 528 -5.59 -9.48 -15.54
C GLY A 528 -4.45 -8.98 -16.42
N VAL A 529 -3.31 -8.60 -15.81
CA VAL A 529 -2.13 -8.09 -16.53
C VAL A 529 -1.34 -9.20 -17.21
N TYR A 530 -1.23 -10.38 -16.56
CA TYR A 530 -0.37 -11.46 -17.05
C TYR A 530 -1.22 -12.55 -17.68
N GLU A 531 -0.89 -12.90 -18.92
CA GLU A 531 -1.54 -13.97 -19.67
C GLU A 531 -0.52 -15.02 -20.09
N ILE A 532 -0.94 -16.26 -20.09
CA ILE A 532 -0.20 -17.39 -20.61
C ILE A 532 -0.86 -17.75 -21.94
N PRO A 533 -0.12 -17.75 -23.09
CA PRO A 533 -0.69 -18.17 -24.37
C PRO A 533 -1.33 -19.57 -24.32
N ASP A 534 -2.42 -19.77 -25.03
CA ASP A 534 -3.15 -21.04 -25.06
C ASP A 534 -2.30 -22.21 -25.61
N ASP A 535 -1.38 -21.91 -26.50
CA ASP A 535 -0.43 -22.83 -27.10
C ASP A 535 0.87 -23.01 -26.29
N ALA A 536 0.97 -22.36 -25.12
CA ALA A 536 2.15 -22.46 -24.28
C ALA A 536 2.35 -23.92 -23.78
N PRO A 537 3.61 -24.39 -23.69
CA PRO A 537 3.89 -25.76 -23.28
C PRO A 537 3.37 -26.03 -21.85
N ALA A 538 2.82 -27.25 -21.65
CA ALA A 538 2.32 -27.65 -20.33
C ALA A 538 3.43 -27.71 -19.26
N THR A 539 4.68 -27.89 -19.66
CA THR A 539 5.86 -27.92 -18.77
C THR A 539 7.02 -27.17 -19.40
N GLY A 540 7.89 -26.59 -18.55
CA GLY A 540 9.06 -25.83 -18.98
C GLY A 540 8.83 -24.33 -19.02
N PRO A 541 9.73 -23.57 -19.69
CA PRO A 541 9.61 -22.11 -19.81
C PRO A 541 8.39 -21.68 -20.62
N VAL A 542 7.75 -20.62 -20.17
CA VAL A 542 6.58 -20.00 -20.78
C VAL A 542 6.90 -18.55 -21.05
N GLU A 543 6.58 -18.05 -22.23
CA GLU A 543 6.58 -16.62 -22.51
C GLU A 543 5.28 -16.00 -22.01
N VAL A 544 5.40 -15.01 -21.12
CA VAL A 544 4.25 -14.33 -20.51
C VAL A 544 3.91 -13.08 -21.29
N ILE A 545 2.65 -12.94 -21.66
CA ILE A 545 2.11 -11.70 -22.23
C ILE A 545 1.81 -10.73 -21.08
N VAL A 546 2.25 -9.47 -21.20
CA VAL A 546 2.07 -8.43 -20.19
C VAL A 546 1.17 -7.33 -20.73
N ASN A 547 -0.09 -7.34 -20.34
CA ASN A 547 -1.10 -6.32 -20.68
C ASN A 547 -1.00 -5.16 -19.67
N TYR A 548 0.07 -4.38 -19.74
CA TYR A 548 0.39 -3.35 -18.75
C TYR A 548 -0.68 -2.26 -18.63
N THR A 549 -1.49 -2.02 -19.65
CA THR A 549 -2.60 -1.06 -19.62
C THR A 549 -3.70 -1.42 -18.62
N ASN A 550 -3.83 -2.69 -18.25
CA ASN A 550 -4.74 -3.13 -17.20
C ASN A 550 -4.21 -2.88 -15.78
N CYS A 551 -2.93 -2.47 -15.64
CA CYS A 551 -2.26 -2.40 -14.35
C CYS A 551 -2.83 -1.29 -13.46
N VAL A 552 -3.46 -1.66 -12.36
CA VAL A 552 -3.95 -0.72 -11.32
C VAL A 552 -2.87 -0.35 -10.29
N GLN A 553 -1.61 -0.60 -10.60
CA GLN A 553 -0.44 -0.23 -9.79
C GLN A 553 -0.55 -0.69 -8.32
N CYS A 554 -1.08 -1.89 -8.10
CA CYS A 554 -1.21 -2.47 -6.76
C CYS A 554 0.14 -2.83 -6.12
N GLY A 555 1.18 -3.06 -6.90
CA GLY A 555 2.53 -3.38 -6.44
C GLY A 555 2.81 -4.87 -6.17
N ALA A 556 1.82 -5.75 -6.23
CA ALA A 556 1.96 -7.17 -5.86
C ALA A 556 3.06 -7.92 -6.62
N ILE A 557 3.31 -7.58 -7.88
CA ILE A 557 4.35 -8.22 -8.70
C ILE A 557 5.74 -8.09 -8.09
N THR A 558 6.00 -6.99 -7.37
CA THR A 558 7.31 -6.78 -6.73
C THR A 558 7.57 -7.76 -5.59
N ALA A 559 6.54 -8.33 -4.99
CA ALA A 559 6.65 -9.41 -4.01
C ALA A 559 6.77 -10.81 -4.64
N LYS A 560 6.73 -10.93 -5.97
CA LYS A 560 6.70 -12.21 -6.70
C LYS A 560 7.72 -12.26 -7.86
N GLY A 561 8.88 -11.62 -7.67
CA GLY A 561 10.02 -11.72 -8.60
C GLY A 561 9.99 -10.75 -9.78
N GLY A 562 9.01 -9.81 -9.84
CA GLY A 562 9.01 -8.71 -10.78
C GLY A 562 9.34 -7.37 -10.13
N ARG A 563 9.18 -6.28 -10.88
CA ARG A 563 9.27 -4.91 -10.39
C ARG A 563 8.21 -4.04 -11.05
N LEU A 564 7.44 -3.33 -10.22
CA LEU A 564 6.62 -2.24 -10.67
C LEU A 564 7.47 -0.96 -10.61
N THR A 565 7.61 -0.27 -11.73
CA THR A 565 8.20 1.08 -11.80
C THR A 565 7.08 2.10 -12.03
N PRO A 566 7.25 3.38 -11.73
CA PRO A 566 6.24 4.36 -12.06
C PRO A 566 5.99 4.41 -13.56
N PRO A 567 4.74 4.38 -14.02
CA PRO A 567 4.42 4.81 -15.38
C PRO A 567 4.58 6.32 -15.51
N GLU A 568 4.33 6.85 -16.70
CA GLU A 568 4.17 8.29 -16.93
C GLU A 568 3.09 8.87 -15.98
N GLY A 569 3.27 10.11 -15.55
CA GLY A 569 2.33 10.78 -14.68
C GLY A 569 0.92 10.87 -15.29
N GLY A 570 -0.10 10.68 -14.49
CA GLY A 570 -1.51 10.65 -14.89
C GLY A 570 -2.06 9.24 -15.13
N ASP A 571 -1.21 8.24 -15.30
CA ASP A 571 -1.60 6.85 -15.54
C ASP A 571 -2.01 6.12 -14.25
N GLY A 572 -2.93 5.17 -14.37
CA GLY A 572 -3.35 4.28 -13.29
C GLY A 572 -4.81 4.45 -12.87
N PRO A 573 -5.21 3.90 -11.72
CA PRO A 573 -6.59 3.95 -11.23
C PRO A 573 -6.97 5.34 -10.72
N LEU A 574 -8.28 5.60 -10.70
CA LEU A 574 -8.87 6.81 -10.12
C LEU A 574 -9.81 6.43 -8.96
N TYR A 575 -9.24 6.07 -7.84
CA TYR A 575 -10.01 5.71 -6.65
C TYR A 575 -10.68 6.95 -6.03
N THR A 576 -11.96 6.82 -5.70
CA THR A 576 -12.78 7.93 -5.18
C THR A 576 -13.21 7.74 -3.72
N ILE A 577 -13.76 6.58 -3.38
CA ILE A 577 -14.30 6.27 -2.04
C ILE A 577 -13.69 5.00 -1.43
N THR A 578 -12.51 4.64 -1.89
CA THR A 578 -11.81 3.43 -1.43
C THR A 578 -10.91 3.65 -0.23
#